data_8f739baefd6975bfedf65d10115126e2
#
_entry.id   8f739baefd6975bfedf65d10115126e2
#
_cell.length_a   1.000
_cell.length_b   1.000
_cell.length_c   1.000
_cell.angle_alpha   90.00
_cell.angle_beta   90.00
_cell.angle_gamma   90.00
#
_symmetry.space_group_name_H-M   'P 1'
#
loop_
_entity.id
_entity.type
_entity.pdbx_description
1 polymer ?
#
loop_
_entity_poly.entity_id
_entity_poly.type
_entity_poly.pdbx_seq_one_letter_code
_entity_poly.pdbx_strand_id
1 'polypeptide(L)' 'TTENRVIFMRRYWFSDSYKDIAEFMELSEKNISVRLTRIREKMKQYLIEREVFV' A
#
# COMPACT_ATOMS: atom_id res chain seq x y z
N THR A 1 -10.04 0.75 -0.85
CA THR A 1 -10.69 1.34 0.32
C THR A 1 -9.98 2.61 0.77
N THR A 2 -10.66 3.44 1.54
CA THR A 2 -10.07 4.69 2.05
C THR A 2 -8.86 4.40 2.94
N GLU A 3 -8.94 3.40 3.81
CA GLU A 3 -7.81 3.02 4.66
C GLU A 3 -6.58 2.66 3.85
N ASN A 4 -6.75 1.85 2.81
CA ASN A 4 -5.63 1.44 1.98
C ASN A 4 -5.01 2.61 1.23
N ARG A 5 -5.81 3.58 0.81
CA ARG A 5 -5.29 4.80 0.19
C ARG A 5 -4.43 5.60 1.15
N VAL A 6 -4.87 5.75 2.39
CA VAL A 6 -4.12 6.48 3.42
C VAL A 6 -2.80 5.77 3.71
N ILE A 7 -2.83 4.45 3.88
CA ILE A 7 -1.63 3.65 4.12
C ILE A 7 -0.63 3.80 2.97
N PHE A 8 -1.11 3.68 1.75
CA PHE A 8 -0.27 3.82 0.56
C PHE A 8 0.36 5.21 0.47
N MET A 9 -0.45 6.26 0.66
CA MET A 9 0.05 7.63 0.60
C MET A 9 1.10 7.90 1.67
N ARG A 10 0.88 7.44 2.89
CA ARG A 10 1.84 7.65 3.97
C ARG A 10 3.16 6.96 3.68
N ARG A 11 3.13 5.77 3.10
CA ARG A 11 4.35 5.04 2.77
C ARG A 11 5.11 5.67 1.61
N TYR A 12 4.42 6.01 0.54
CA TYR A 12 5.08 6.41 -0.71
C TYR A 12 5.19 7.91 -0.89
N TRP A 13 4.28 8.67 -0.32
CA TRP A 13 4.31 10.13 -0.44
C TRP A 13 5.04 10.77 0.73
N PHE A 14 4.78 10.32 1.95
CA PHE A 14 5.36 10.89 3.16
C PHE A 14 6.57 10.11 3.67
N SER A 15 6.88 8.97 3.07
CA SER A 15 8.00 8.10 3.46
C SER A 15 7.92 7.63 4.92
N ASP A 16 6.73 7.47 5.44
CA ASP A 16 6.53 6.96 6.79
C ASP A 16 6.98 5.50 6.88
N SER A 17 7.57 5.14 8.02
CA SER A 17 7.90 3.74 8.28
C SER A 17 6.63 2.91 8.54
N TYR A 18 6.74 1.59 8.40
CA TYR A 18 5.61 0.70 8.71
C TYR A 18 5.16 0.88 10.16
N LYS A 19 6.11 1.08 11.08
CA LYS A 19 5.80 1.32 12.49
C LYS A 19 4.98 2.60 12.65
N ASP A 20 5.37 3.67 11.99
CA ASP A 20 4.67 4.96 12.07
C ASP A 20 3.26 4.85 11.51
N ILE A 21 3.11 4.18 10.37
CA ILE A 21 1.80 3.96 9.77
C ILE A 21 0.91 3.11 10.69
N ALA A 22 1.48 2.06 11.27
CA ALA A 22 0.77 1.18 12.18
C ALA A 22 0.24 1.95 13.40
N GLU A 23 1.07 2.80 13.98
CA GLU A 23 0.67 3.63 15.11
C GLU A 23 -0.44 4.61 14.73
N PHE A 24 -0.30 5.27 13.60
CA PHE A 24 -1.29 6.21 13.11
C PHE A 24 -2.65 5.55 12.84
N MET A 25 -2.62 4.37 12.23
CA MET A 25 -3.84 3.64 11.86
C MET A 25 -4.37 2.76 12.98
N GLU A 26 -3.66 2.65 14.10
CA GLU A 26 -3.99 1.75 15.20
C GLU A 26 -4.06 0.28 14.75
N LEU A 27 -3.12 -0.11 13.89
CA LEU A 27 -2.98 -1.46 13.36
C LEU A 27 -1.58 -2.01 13.69
N SER A 28 -1.38 -3.30 13.48
CA SER A 28 -0.06 -3.90 13.66
C SER A 28 0.82 -3.63 12.45
N GLU A 29 2.14 -3.65 12.64
CA GLU A 29 3.10 -3.53 11.54
C GLU A 29 2.90 -4.65 10.50
N LYS A 30 2.59 -5.86 10.98
CA LYS A 30 2.31 -6.99 10.10
C LYS A 30 1.10 -6.71 9.22
N ASN A 31 0.05 -6.13 9.77
CA ASN A 31 -1.15 -5.77 9.03
C ASN A 31 -0.81 -4.75 7.93
N ILE A 32 -0.03 -3.73 8.27
CA ILE A 32 0.41 -2.72 7.31
C ILE A 32 1.23 -3.36 6.18
N SER A 33 2.17 -4.23 6.53
CA SER A 33 3.00 -4.94 5.55
C SER A 33 2.16 -5.77 4.58
N VAL A 34 1.20 -6.53 5.10
CA VAL A 34 0.30 -7.35 4.28
C VAL A 34 -0.53 -6.48 3.34
N ARG A 35 -1.09 -5.40 3.85
CA ARG A 35 -1.91 -4.49 3.05
C ARG A 35 -1.11 -3.85 1.92
N LEU A 36 0.10 -3.37 2.22
CA LEU A 36 0.96 -2.76 1.22
C LEU A 36 1.41 -3.77 0.15
N THR A 37 1.70 -4.99 0.56
CA THR A 37 2.03 -6.04 -0.39
C THR A 37 0.88 -6.30 -1.36
N ARG A 38 -0.34 -6.40 -0.85
CA ARG A 38 -1.53 -6.62 -1.68
C ARG A 38 -1.79 -5.44 -2.63
N ILE A 39 -1.61 -4.22 -2.15
CA ILE A 39 -1.77 -3.03 -2.98
C ILE A 39 -0.77 -3.05 -4.13
N ARG A 40 0.49 -3.36 -3.85
CA ARG A 40 1.54 -3.42 -4.88
C ARG A 40 1.27 -4.53 -5.89
N GLU A 41 0.79 -5.67 -5.44
CA GLU A 41 0.43 -6.77 -6.34
C GLU A 41 -0.71 -6.38 -7.29
N LYS A 42 -1.74 -5.72 -6.77
CA LYS A 42 -2.84 -5.24 -7.61
C LYS A 42 -2.36 -4.22 -8.63
N MET A 43 -1.51 -3.30 -8.23
CA MET A 43 -0.95 -2.30 -9.13
C MET A 43 -0.09 -2.95 -10.21
N LYS A 44 0.69 -3.95 -9.84
CA LYS A 44 1.52 -4.69 -10.79
C LYS A 44 0.67 -5.39 -11.84
N GLN A 45 -0.38 -6.09 -11.41
CA GLN A 45 -1.31 -6.74 -12.34
C GLN A 45 -1.96 -5.74 -13.29
N TYR A 46 -2.41 -4.63 -12.75
CA TYR A 46 -3.03 -3.57 -13.54
C TYR A 46 -2.08 -3.04 -14.62
N LEU A 47 -0.83 -2.80 -14.26
CA LEU A 47 0.17 -2.32 -15.21
C LEU A 47 0.51 -3.36 -16.27
N ILE A 48 0.61 -4.63 -15.88
CA ILE A 48 0.87 -5.72 -16.82
C ILE A 48 -0.27 -5.84 -17.82
N GLU A 49 -1.52 -5.81 -17.35
CA GLU A 49 -2.70 -5.87 -18.21
C GLU A 49 -2.72 -4.71 -19.20
N ARG A 50 -2.35 -3.52 -18.76
CA ARG A 50 -2.28 -2.35 -19.65
C ARG A 50 -1.19 -2.47 -20.69
N GLU A 51 -0.05 -3.02 -20.32
CA GLU A 51 1.08 -3.21 -21.26
C GLU A 51 0.74 -4.21 -22.35
N VAL A 52 -0.10 -5.20 -22.07
CA VAL A 52 -0.52 -6.19 -23.05
C VAL A 52 -1.32 -5.56 -24.20
N PHE A 53 -1.98 -4.44 -23.94
CA PHE A 53 -2.81 -3.74 -24.94
C PHE A 53 -2.09 -2.59 -25.63
N VAL A 54 -0.84 -2.39 -25.32
CA VAL A 54 -0.01 -1.40 -25.98
C VAL A 54 0.92 -2.09 -26.98
#